data_5941a8f54ce6f7a170e1964ae4b1a0d1
#
_entry.id   5941a8f54ce6f7a170e1964ae4b1a0d1
#
_cell.length_a   1.000
_cell.length_b   1.000
_cell.length_c   1.000
_cell.angle_alpha   90.00
_cell.angle_beta   90.00
_cell.angle_gamma   90.00
#
_symmetry.space_group_name_H-M   'P 1'
#
loop_
_entity.id
_entity.type
_entity.pdbx_description
1 polymer ?
#
loop_
_entity_poly.entity_id
_entity_poly.type
_entity_poly.pdbx_seq_one_letter_code
_entity_poly.pdbx_strand_id
1 'polypeptide(L)'
;MIRIIYFLSLCFISISAISQTIVIKGGEIHTGLNQESFIGDILIEGDTILEVSTKPLKADVVVDASNKIVTPGVIAPDTQIGILEIGAISETRDGDSNMYSMGFSVFDAINPNSTLIPWNRSNGVTSAITLPDFNWDPLSGMASYFLLDGSLRVNGVPDVALTGEIGACLLYTSDAADDLTR
;
A
#
# COMPACT_ATOMS: atom_id res chain seq x y z
N MET A 1 -38.01 24.07 -33.84
CA MET A 1 -36.96 24.83 -33.11
C MET A 1 -37.14 24.80 -31.58
N ILE A 2 -38.33 24.99 -31.03
CA ILE A 2 -38.56 25.05 -29.54
C ILE A 2 -38.22 23.72 -28.85
N ARG A 3 -38.43 22.53 -29.45
CA ARG A 3 -38.09 21.23 -28.85
C ARG A 3 -36.56 20.95 -28.72
N ILE A 4 -35.75 21.55 -29.56
CA ILE A 4 -34.28 21.43 -29.49
C ILE A 4 -33.70 22.28 -28.36
N ILE A 5 -34.33 23.44 -28.07
CA ILE A 5 -33.89 24.32 -26.99
C ILE A 5 -34.10 23.67 -25.62
N TYR A 6 -35.19 22.91 -25.43
CA TYR A 6 -35.39 22.16 -24.18
C TYR A 6 -34.43 21.01 -23.97
N PHE A 7 -33.96 20.37 -25.05
CA PHE A 7 -32.97 19.30 -24.95
C PHE A 7 -31.57 19.84 -24.62
N LEU A 8 -31.19 21.02 -25.12
CA LEU A 8 -29.95 21.71 -24.78
C LEU A 8 -29.93 22.25 -23.33
N SER A 9 -31.11 22.67 -22.80
CA SER A 9 -31.22 23.17 -21.43
C SER A 9 -31.09 22.08 -20.37
N LEU A 10 -31.40 20.81 -20.72
CA LEU A 10 -31.31 19.67 -19.81
C LEU A 10 -29.87 19.14 -19.62
N CYS A 11 -28.95 19.46 -20.55
CA CYS A 11 -27.56 19.05 -20.47
C CYS A 11 -26.67 19.91 -19.53
N PHE A 12 -27.19 20.98 -18.96
CA PHE A 12 -26.43 21.88 -18.08
C PHE A 12 -26.74 21.72 -16.58
N ILE A 13 -27.42 20.64 -16.18
CA ILE A 13 -27.45 20.28 -14.78
C ILE A 13 -26.12 19.57 -14.47
N SER A 14 -25.07 20.37 -14.27
CA SER A 14 -23.84 19.91 -13.63
C SER A 14 -24.22 19.46 -12.22
N ILE A 15 -24.36 18.14 -12.04
CA ILE A 15 -24.44 17.56 -10.70
C ILE A 15 -23.06 17.84 -10.09
N SER A 16 -22.97 18.93 -9.34
CA SER A 16 -21.84 19.15 -8.46
C SER A 16 -21.86 17.99 -7.47
N ALA A 17 -20.96 17.03 -7.65
CA ALA A 17 -20.69 16.02 -6.64
C ALA A 17 -20.25 16.79 -5.40
N ILE A 18 -21.13 16.94 -4.41
CA ILE A 18 -20.78 17.53 -3.13
C ILE A 18 -19.90 16.49 -2.46
N SER A 19 -18.60 16.75 -2.45
CA SER A 19 -17.66 15.94 -1.68
C SER A 19 -17.98 16.13 -0.20
N GLN A 20 -18.31 15.04 0.47
CA GLN A 20 -18.64 15.05 1.89
C GLN A 20 -17.35 15.24 2.69
N THR A 21 -17.34 16.18 3.61
CA THR A 21 -16.22 16.39 4.52
C THR A 21 -16.37 15.55 5.78
N ILE A 22 -15.25 15.05 6.28
CA ILE A 22 -15.15 14.25 7.50
C ILE A 22 -14.15 14.91 8.43
N VAL A 23 -14.48 15.03 9.72
CA VAL A 23 -13.50 15.42 10.74
C VAL A 23 -13.27 14.28 11.71
N ILE A 24 -12.01 13.91 11.92
CA ILE A 24 -11.56 13.07 13.02
C ILE A 24 -11.25 14.00 14.18
N LYS A 25 -11.99 13.89 15.28
CA LYS A 25 -12.02 14.91 16.32
C LYS A 25 -11.42 14.45 17.64
N GLY A 26 -10.54 15.29 18.20
CA GLY A 26 -10.06 15.15 19.57
C GLY A 26 -9.11 13.98 19.81
N GLY A 27 -8.48 13.45 18.75
CA GLY A 27 -7.50 12.38 18.86
C GLY A 27 -6.10 12.86 19.26
N GLU A 28 -5.30 11.98 19.84
CA GLU A 28 -3.86 12.19 19.99
C GLU A 28 -3.19 11.87 18.66
N ILE A 29 -2.73 12.92 17.95
CA ILE A 29 -2.22 12.84 16.60
C ILE A 29 -0.70 12.66 16.62
N HIS A 30 -0.23 11.60 15.97
CA HIS A 30 1.17 11.32 15.68
C HIS A 30 1.40 11.46 14.18
N THR A 31 2.08 12.48 13.74
CA THR A 31 2.27 12.75 12.28
C THR A 31 3.33 11.87 11.62
N GLY A 32 4.17 11.19 12.40
CA GLY A 32 5.32 10.43 11.89
C GLY A 32 6.51 11.28 11.42
N LEU A 33 6.45 12.60 11.60
CA LEU A 33 7.48 13.56 11.15
C LEU A 33 8.47 13.97 12.25
N ASN A 34 8.78 13.09 13.19
CA ASN A 34 9.65 13.37 14.36
C ASN A 34 9.17 14.56 15.21
N GLN A 35 7.89 14.85 15.21
CA GLN A 35 7.25 15.85 16.06
C GLN A 35 6.60 15.17 17.27
N GLU A 36 6.48 15.91 18.36
CA GLU A 36 5.72 15.44 19.52
C GLU A 36 4.23 15.28 19.12
N SER A 37 3.55 14.30 19.71
CA SER A 37 2.12 14.12 19.54
C SER A 37 1.35 15.28 20.15
N PHE A 38 0.19 15.58 19.62
CA PHE A 38 -0.70 16.62 20.14
C PHE A 38 -2.17 16.21 20.00
N ILE A 39 -3.01 16.75 20.86
CA ILE A 39 -4.46 16.58 20.75
C ILE A 39 -4.99 17.56 19.69
N GLY A 40 -5.72 17.04 18.71
CA GLY A 40 -6.23 17.87 17.60
C GLY A 40 -7.30 17.21 16.76
N ASP A 41 -7.66 17.90 15.69
CA ASP A 41 -8.65 17.50 14.72
C ASP A 41 -7.99 17.35 13.33
N ILE A 42 -8.49 16.41 12.52
CA ILE A 42 -8.08 16.20 11.12
C ILE A 42 -9.32 16.36 10.24
N LEU A 43 -9.27 17.30 9.29
CA LEU A 43 -10.31 17.50 8.28
C LEU A 43 -9.93 16.78 6.98
N ILE A 44 -10.85 15.99 6.48
CA ILE A 44 -10.69 15.19 5.27
C ILE A 44 -11.82 15.50 4.30
N GLU A 45 -11.49 15.65 3.02
CA GLU A 45 -12.44 15.74 1.93
C GLU A 45 -12.08 14.72 0.84
N GLY A 46 -12.99 13.78 0.60
CA GLY A 46 -12.72 12.67 -0.31
C GLY A 46 -11.53 11.81 0.18
N ASP A 47 -10.43 11.83 -0.56
CA ASP A 47 -9.18 11.13 -0.28
C ASP A 47 -8.05 12.04 0.23
N THR A 48 -8.35 13.31 0.50
CA THR A 48 -7.35 14.33 0.80
C THR A 48 -7.51 14.86 2.22
N ILE A 49 -6.40 14.91 2.96
CA ILE A 49 -6.34 15.63 4.24
C ILE A 49 -6.20 17.12 3.95
N LEU A 50 -7.22 17.90 4.30
CA LEU A 50 -7.23 19.34 4.09
C LEU A 50 -6.51 20.11 5.17
N GLU A 51 -6.70 19.71 6.44
CA GLU A 51 -6.12 20.40 7.58
C GLU A 51 -5.90 19.45 8.75
N VAL A 52 -4.81 19.67 9.47
CA VAL A 52 -4.52 19.06 10.78
C VAL A 52 -4.32 20.21 11.76
N SER A 53 -5.13 20.28 12.80
CA SER A 53 -5.20 21.48 13.65
C SER A 53 -5.43 21.16 15.12
N THR A 54 -4.81 21.95 16.01
CA THR A 54 -5.13 21.95 17.43
C THR A 54 -6.43 22.70 17.76
N LYS A 55 -6.95 23.46 16.78
CA LYS A 55 -8.24 24.18 16.91
C LYS A 55 -9.37 23.30 16.44
N PRO A 56 -10.57 23.41 17.05
CA PRO A 56 -11.73 22.65 16.63
C PRO A 56 -12.11 22.92 15.16
N LEU A 57 -12.21 21.85 14.37
CA LEU A 57 -12.66 21.88 12.99
C LEU A 57 -14.13 21.44 12.88
N LYS A 58 -14.78 21.78 11.77
CA LYS A 58 -16.17 21.41 11.46
C LYS A 58 -16.24 20.69 10.13
N ALA A 59 -17.08 19.68 10.05
CA ALA A 59 -17.33 18.90 8.83
C ALA A 59 -18.76 18.36 8.84
N ASP A 60 -19.18 17.75 7.72
CA ASP A 60 -20.50 17.14 7.58
C ASP A 60 -20.62 15.88 8.44
N VAL A 61 -19.52 15.12 8.57
CA VAL A 61 -19.43 13.91 9.39
C VAL A 61 -18.36 14.11 10.45
N VAL A 62 -18.68 13.71 11.68
CA VAL A 62 -17.76 13.77 12.81
C VAL A 62 -17.45 12.36 13.28
N VAL A 63 -16.17 12.01 13.29
CA VAL A 63 -15.63 10.77 13.87
C VAL A 63 -14.99 11.14 15.20
N ASP A 64 -15.56 10.69 16.31
CA ASP A 64 -14.99 10.92 17.64
C ASP A 64 -13.76 10.03 17.87
N ALA A 65 -12.62 10.67 18.02
CA ALA A 65 -11.35 10.05 18.35
C ALA A 65 -10.86 10.40 19.76
N SER A 66 -11.73 10.91 20.62
CA SER A 66 -11.37 11.24 22.00
C SER A 66 -10.77 10.03 22.72
N ASN A 67 -9.62 10.21 23.36
CA ASN A 67 -8.84 9.16 24.01
C ASN A 67 -8.34 8.04 23.06
N LYS A 68 -8.24 8.34 21.76
CA LYS A 68 -7.66 7.43 20.76
C LYS A 68 -6.40 8.04 20.19
N ILE A 69 -5.49 7.17 19.76
CA ILE A 69 -4.29 7.54 19.02
C ILE A 69 -4.62 7.52 17.53
N VAL A 70 -4.25 8.59 16.84
CA VAL A 70 -4.40 8.73 15.39
C VAL A 70 -3.02 8.78 14.76
N THR A 71 -2.74 7.83 13.90
CA THR A 71 -1.46 7.70 13.20
C THR A 71 -1.68 7.62 11.69
N PRO A 72 -0.67 7.91 10.86
CA PRO A 72 -0.66 7.47 9.48
C PRO A 72 -0.85 5.95 9.39
N GLY A 73 -1.37 5.48 8.26
CA GLY A 73 -1.49 4.05 8.02
C GLY A 73 -0.13 3.35 8.02
N VAL A 74 -0.13 2.10 8.48
CA VAL A 74 1.09 1.30 8.58
C VAL A 74 1.55 0.88 7.18
N ILE A 75 2.85 1.03 6.93
CA ILE A 75 3.52 0.46 5.77
C ILE A 75 4.14 -0.86 6.21
N ALA A 76 3.80 -1.96 5.56
CA ALA A 76 4.44 -3.25 5.78
C ALA A 76 5.67 -3.37 4.85
N PRO A 77 6.92 -3.29 5.39
CA PRO A 77 8.11 -3.13 4.55
C PRO A 77 8.69 -4.44 4.00
N ASP A 78 8.25 -5.59 4.51
CA ASP A 78 8.75 -6.92 4.16
C ASP A 78 7.58 -7.90 4.17
N THR A 79 6.98 -8.12 3.01
CA THR A 79 5.78 -8.95 2.90
C THR A 79 5.73 -9.72 1.59
N GLN A 80 4.76 -10.65 1.53
CA GLN A 80 4.33 -11.34 0.31
C GLN A 80 2.84 -11.05 0.02
N ILE A 81 2.30 -9.95 0.54
CA ILE A 81 0.92 -9.55 0.26
C ILE A 81 0.75 -9.34 -1.24
N GLY A 82 -0.27 -9.97 -1.80
CA GLY A 82 -0.60 -9.89 -3.22
C GLY A 82 0.06 -10.95 -4.11
N ILE A 83 1.12 -11.62 -3.64
CA ILE A 83 1.81 -12.69 -4.40
C ILE A 83 1.75 -14.06 -3.71
N LEU A 84 1.18 -14.12 -2.52
CA LEU A 84 0.99 -15.34 -1.74
C LEU A 84 -0.40 -15.31 -1.13
N GLU A 85 -1.21 -16.37 -1.37
CA GLU A 85 -2.53 -16.52 -0.73
C GLU A 85 -2.49 -17.58 0.37
N ILE A 86 -1.97 -18.78 0.07
CA ILE A 86 -1.90 -19.90 1.01
C ILE A 86 -0.49 -20.47 0.97
N GLY A 87 0.29 -20.25 2.03
CA GLY A 87 1.70 -20.63 2.07
C GLY A 87 2.00 -22.12 1.84
N ALA A 88 1.05 -23.00 2.15
CA ALA A 88 1.19 -24.45 1.96
C ALA A 88 0.84 -24.94 0.54
N ILE A 89 0.35 -24.06 -0.34
CA ILE A 89 -0.12 -24.40 -1.69
C ILE A 89 0.73 -23.65 -2.70
N SER A 90 1.60 -24.37 -3.42
CA SER A 90 2.54 -23.81 -4.39
C SER A 90 1.87 -23.01 -5.51
N GLU A 91 0.70 -23.45 -5.95
CA GLU A 91 -0.09 -22.82 -7.01
C GLU A 91 -0.64 -21.44 -6.65
N THR A 92 -0.50 -21.03 -5.39
CA THR A 92 -0.92 -19.70 -4.90
C THR A 92 0.27 -18.80 -4.55
N ARG A 93 1.47 -19.17 -5.00
CA ARG A 93 2.72 -18.48 -4.76
C ARG A 93 3.27 -17.95 -6.08
N ASP A 94 3.11 -16.65 -6.30
CA ASP A 94 3.53 -15.96 -7.52
C ASP A 94 4.83 -15.17 -7.32
N GLY A 95 5.49 -15.34 -6.17
CA GLY A 95 6.72 -14.66 -5.79
C GLY A 95 8.00 -15.32 -6.30
N ASP A 96 7.90 -16.48 -6.93
CA ASP A 96 9.05 -17.27 -7.37
C ASP A 96 9.25 -17.17 -8.89
N SER A 97 10.47 -16.85 -9.31
CA SER A 97 10.89 -16.94 -10.70
C SER A 97 12.29 -17.53 -10.82
N ASN A 98 12.33 -18.84 -11.01
CA ASN A 98 13.59 -19.56 -11.27
C ASN A 98 14.29 -19.16 -12.57
N MET A 99 13.61 -18.45 -13.48
CA MET A 99 14.14 -18.09 -14.79
C MET A 99 14.79 -16.71 -14.85
N TYR A 100 14.37 -15.78 -14.02
CA TYR A 100 14.70 -14.36 -14.19
C TYR A 100 15.58 -13.79 -13.09
N SER A 101 15.72 -14.51 -11.95
CA SER A 101 16.56 -14.07 -10.83
C SER A 101 16.39 -12.57 -10.54
N MET A 102 17.48 -11.78 -10.54
CA MET A 102 17.42 -10.34 -10.29
C MET A 102 16.62 -9.54 -11.32
N GLY A 103 16.27 -10.11 -12.46
CA GLY A 103 15.41 -9.49 -13.48
C GLY A 103 13.92 -9.70 -13.22
N PHE A 104 13.53 -10.45 -12.20
CA PHE A 104 12.14 -10.65 -11.83
C PHE A 104 11.59 -9.44 -11.08
N SER A 105 10.49 -8.87 -11.56
CA SER A 105 9.73 -7.84 -10.85
C SER A 105 8.45 -8.43 -10.27
N VAL A 106 8.28 -8.35 -8.95
CA VAL A 106 7.04 -8.83 -8.32
C VAL A 106 5.83 -7.98 -8.68
N PHE A 107 6.03 -6.78 -9.24
CA PHE A 107 4.92 -5.89 -9.59
C PHE A 107 3.94 -6.55 -10.55
N ASP A 108 4.45 -7.28 -11.53
CA ASP A 108 3.65 -7.97 -12.54
C ASP A 108 2.94 -9.22 -11.98
N ALA A 109 3.39 -9.74 -10.85
CA ALA A 109 2.81 -10.89 -10.16
C ALA A 109 1.79 -10.49 -9.09
N ILE A 110 1.67 -9.20 -8.73
CA ILE A 110 0.74 -8.76 -7.68
C ILE A 110 -0.71 -8.97 -8.12
N ASN A 111 -1.44 -9.78 -7.38
CA ASN A 111 -2.88 -9.96 -7.52
C ASN A 111 -3.63 -8.91 -6.70
N PRO A 112 -4.26 -7.90 -7.33
CA PRO A 112 -5.02 -6.89 -6.59
C PRO A 112 -6.30 -7.42 -5.92
N ASN A 113 -6.73 -8.63 -6.29
CA ASN A 113 -7.87 -9.32 -5.67
C ASN A 113 -7.47 -10.27 -4.53
N SER A 114 -6.20 -10.25 -4.10
CA SER A 114 -5.73 -11.05 -2.97
C SER A 114 -6.61 -10.85 -1.74
N THR A 115 -7.02 -11.95 -1.10
CA THR A 115 -7.83 -11.90 0.12
C THR A 115 -7.06 -11.30 1.30
N LEU A 116 -5.74 -11.32 1.25
CA LEU A 116 -4.87 -10.73 2.26
C LEU A 116 -4.89 -9.19 2.23
N ILE A 117 -5.23 -8.57 1.10
CA ILE A 117 -5.31 -7.10 0.99
C ILE A 117 -6.39 -6.53 1.93
N PRO A 118 -7.68 -6.90 1.82
CA PRO A 118 -8.70 -6.36 2.71
C PRO A 118 -8.48 -6.77 4.18
N TRP A 119 -7.93 -7.96 4.42
CA TRP A 119 -7.59 -8.41 5.75
C TRP A 119 -6.55 -7.49 6.42
N ASN A 120 -5.43 -7.23 5.75
CA ASN A 120 -4.38 -6.37 6.30
C ASN A 120 -4.85 -4.91 6.42
N ARG A 121 -5.60 -4.41 5.44
CA ARG A 121 -6.17 -3.06 5.48
C ARG A 121 -7.10 -2.87 6.68
N SER A 122 -7.93 -3.84 7.01
CA SER A 122 -8.82 -3.77 8.18
C SER A 122 -8.05 -3.72 9.51
N ASN A 123 -6.79 -4.12 9.51
CA ASN A 123 -5.88 -4.03 10.65
C ASN A 123 -4.95 -2.79 10.60
N GLY A 124 -5.21 -1.84 9.69
CA GLY A 124 -4.49 -0.57 9.63
C GLY A 124 -3.26 -0.55 8.73
N VAL A 125 -2.96 -1.65 8.01
CA VAL A 125 -1.91 -1.66 6.98
C VAL A 125 -2.47 -1.04 5.71
N THR A 126 -1.93 0.10 5.29
CA THR A 126 -2.44 0.85 4.13
C THR A 126 -1.62 0.67 2.88
N SER A 127 -0.38 0.22 3.02
CA SER A 127 0.52 -0.08 1.91
C SER A 127 1.52 -1.16 2.28
N ALA A 128 2.09 -1.79 1.27
CA ALA A 128 3.06 -2.85 1.45
C ALA A 128 4.24 -2.69 0.47
N ILE A 129 5.40 -3.17 0.89
CA ILE A 129 6.52 -3.49 0.00
C ILE A 129 6.54 -5.01 -0.08
N THR A 130 6.18 -5.54 -1.24
CA THR A 130 6.16 -6.97 -1.50
C THR A 130 7.47 -7.38 -2.14
N LEU A 131 8.05 -8.45 -1.61
CA LEU A 131 9.33 -9.00 -2.01
C LEU A 131 9.12 -10.34 -2.72
N PRO A 132 9.96 -10.66 -3.73
CA PRO A 132 10.00 -12.00 -4.30
C PRO A 132 10.39 -13.05 -3.26
N ASP A 133 10.05 -14.30 -3.54
CA ASP A 133 10.54 -15.44 -2.77
C ASP A 133 12.07 -15.54 -2.88
N PHE A 134 12.70 -15.93 -1.80
CA PHE A 134 14.14 -16.22 -1.83
C PHE A 134 14.38 -17.55 -2.54
N ASN A 135 15.18 -17.50 -3.58
CA ASN A 135 15.65 -18.63 -4.36
C ASN A 135 17.06 -19.02 -3.94
N TRP A 136 17.61 -20.04 -4.61
CA TRP A 136 19.01 -20.45 -4.45
C TRP A 136 20.02 -19.39 -4.96
N ASP A 137 19.54 -18.43 -5.74
CA ASP A 137 20.36 -17.31 -6.21
C ASP A 137 20.51 -16.24 -5.12
N PRO A 138 21.69 -15.61 -4.99
CA PRO A 138 21.92 -14.53 -4.03
C PRO A 138 20.99 -13.33 -4.18
N LEU A 139 20.50 -13.09 -5.40
CA LEU A 139 19.58 -11.99 -5.73
C LEU A 139 18.27 -12.58 -6.22
N SER A 140 17.18 -12.23 -5.55
CA SER A 140 15.87 -12.85 -5.77
C SER A 140 14.99 -12.07 -6.75
N GLY A 141 15.26 -10.79 -6.97
CA GLY A 141 14.49 -9.93 -7.85
C GLY A 141 14.15 -8.58 -7.25
N MET A 142 13.23 -7.86 -7.90
CA MET A 142 12.85 -6.50 -7.57
C MET A 142 11.59 -6.48 -6.72
N ALA A 143 11.68 -5.87 -5.53
CA ALA A 143 10.55 -5.59 -4.67
C ALA A 143 9.72 -4.42 -5.20
N SER A 144 8.44 -4.40 -4.90
CA SER A 144 7.54 -3.35 -5.34
C SER A 144 6.68 -2.82 -4.19
N TYR A 145 6.46 -1.51 -4.20
CA TYR A 145 5.56 -0.82 -3.27
C TYR A 145 4.18 -0.70 -3.88
N PHE A 146 3.12 -0.94 -3.10
CA PHE A 146 1.75 -0.69 -3.56
C PHE A 146 0.80 -0.35 -2.42
N LEU A 147 -0.30 0.33 -2.77
CA LEU A 147 -1.37 0.70 -1.85
C LEU A 147 -2.37 -0.44 -1.72
N LEU A 148 -2.81 -0.70 -0.50
CA LEU A 148 -3.87 -1.66 -0.20
C LEU A 148 -5.26 -0.98 -0.31
N ASP A 149 -5.48 -0.18 -1.35
CA ASP A 149 -6.66 0.69 -1.51
C ASP A 149 -7.93 -0.06 -1.93
N GLY A 150 -7.81 -1.33 -2.35
CA GLY A 150 -8.91 -2.16 -2.83
C GLY A 150 -9.30 -1.90 -4.28
N SER A 151 -8.47 -1.17 -5.01
CA SER A 151 -8.58 -1.03 -6.46
C SER A 151 -8.35 -2.39 -7.15
N LEU A 152 -9.01 -2.62 -8.27
CA LEU A 152 -8.77 -3.79 -9.13
C LEU A 152 -7.48 -3.65 -9.97
N ARG A 153 -6.77 -2.55 -9.82
CA ARG A 153 -5.46 -2.31 -10.42
C ARG A 153 -4.44 -2.09 -9.33
N VAL A 154 -3.25 -2.59 -9.55
CA VAL A 154 -2.14 -2.32 -8.64
C VAL A 154 -1.79 -0.84 -8.72
N ASN A 155 -2.02 -0.13 -7.62
CA ASN A 155 -1.66 1.28 -7.48
C ASN A 155 -0.36 1.35 -6.66
N GLY A 156 0.76 1.54 -7.33
CA GLY A 156 2.06 1.44 -6.67
C GLY A 156 3.23 1.85 -7.54
N VAL A 157 4.41 1.58 -7.03
CA VAL A 157 5.69 1.86 -7.69
C VAL A 157 6.43 0.53 -7.86
N PRO A 158 6.71 0.10 -9.10
CA PRO A 158 7.52 -1.08 -9.35
C PRO A 158 8.97 -0.85 -8.95
N ASP A 159 9.68 -1.95 -8.71
CA ASP A 159 11.14 -2.02 -8.66
C ASP A 159 11.79 -1.04 -7.66
N VAL A 160 11.19 -0.90 -6.47
CA VAL A 160 11.67 0.04 -5.44
C VAL A 160 12.97 -0.42 -4.77
N ALA A 161 13.27 -1.72 -4.81
CA ALA A 161 14.50 -2.28 -4.26
C ALA A 161 14.86 -3.61 -4.93
N LEU A 162 16.15 -3.84 -5.13
CA LEU A 162 16.69 -5.16 -5.44
C LEU A 162 16.81 -5.94 -4.13
N THR A 163 16.28 -7.16 -4.12
CA THR A 163 16.26 -8.03 -2.94
C THR A 163 17.22 -9.20 -3.09
N GLY A 164 17.73 -9.66 -1.97
CA GLY A 164 18.60 -10.81 -1.92
C GLY A 164 18.82 -11.30 -0.52
N GLU A 165 19.31 -12.52 -0.39
CA GLU A 165 19.63 -13.14 0.88
C GLU A 165 21.16 -13.29 1.05
N ILE A 166 21.65 -12.81 2.18
CA ILE A 166 23.04 -13.05 2.61
C ILE A 166 22.97 -14.04 3.77
N GLY A 167 22.90 -15.31 3.44
CA GLY A 167 22.81 -16.38 4.42
C GLY A 167 24.07 -17.24 4.51
N ALA A 168 24.17 -18.05 5.56
CA ALA A 168 25.29 -18.99 5.74
C ALA A 168 25.40 -19.98 4.58
N CYS A 169 24.29 -20.33 3.93
CA CYS A 169 24.31 -21.21 2.74
C CYS A 169 25.00 -20.58 1.53
N LEU A 170 24.78 -19.28 1.30
CA LEU A 170 25.43 -18.54 0.20
C LEU A 170 26.92 -18.37 0.44
N LEU A 171 27.33 -18.09 1.68
CA LEU A 171 28.75 -18.03 2.05
C LEU A 171 29.43 -19.39 1.84
N TYR A 172 28.74 -20.48 2.18
CA TYR A 172 29.27 -21.83 1.99
C TYR A 172 29.41 -22.22 0.52
N THR A 173 28.47 -21.85 -0.34
CA THR A 173 28.54 -22.16 -1.78
C THR A 173 29.58 -21.31 -2.49
N SER A 174 29.78 -20.05 -2.11
CA SER A 174 30.83 -19.21 -2.68
C SER A 174 32.25 -19.68 -2.26
N ASP A 175 32.40 -20.15 -1.01
CA ASP A 175 33.67 -20.67 -0.50
C ASP A 175 34.05 -22.05 -1.14
N ALA A 176 33.02 -22.86 -1.44
CA ALA A 176 33.25 -24.13 -2.17
C ALA A 176 33.70 -23.94 -3.63
N ALA A 177 33.36 -22.81 -4.27
CA ALA A 177 33.80 -22.47 -5.60
C ALA A 177 35.29 -22.03 -5.62
N ASP A 178 35.77 -21.41 -4.54
CA ASP A 178 37.18 -21.03 -4.39
C ASP A 178 38.11 -22.22 -4.11
N ASP A 179 37.60 -23.28 -3.51
CA ASP A 179 38.39 -24.50 -3.21
C ASP A 179 38.73 -25.36 -4.47
N LEU A 180 37.99 -25.14 -5.58
CA LEU A 180 38.26 -25.84 -6.86
C LEU A 180 39.43 -25.22 -7.67
N THR A 181 39.99 -24.12 -7.20
CA THR A 181 41.11 -23.42 -7.87
C THR A 181 42.47 -23.60 -7.18
N ARG A 182 42.57 -24.51 -6.21
CA ARG A 182 43.85 -24.91 -5.54
C ARG A 182 44.41 -26.21 -6.06
#